data_346b8be9d6fd37a1ef4c0fab6af8f7f5
#
_entry.id   346b8be9d6fd37a1ef4c0fab6af8f7f5
#
_cell.length_a   1.000
_cell.length_b   1.000
_cell.length_c   1.000
_cell.angle_alpha   90.00
_cell.angle_beta   90.00
_cell.angle_gamma   90.00
#
_symmetry.space_group_name_H-M   'P 1'
#
loop_
_entity.id
_entity.type
_entity.pdbx_description
1 polymer ?
#
loop_
_entity_poly.entity_id
_entity_poly.type
_entity_poly.pdbx_seq_one_letter_code
_entity_poly.pdbx_strand_id
1 'polypeptide(L)'
;CDGVDPQEQATFENALIISSGKNLSTDNPLDIIVGEGLAHNLGVSVGDQVVLLANTASGNINAIEVTIRGLFSTVTKSYDDNALRLPIDTARQLLRTQGAHVWVVLLKNTAKTDVMLTQLHEKLSQDKFEIVPWYDLADFYNKTIALFTKQVQGIKLIIALIILLSISNTM
;
A
#
# COMPACT_ATOMS: atom_id res chain seq x y z
N CYS A 1 7.85 -6.78 -3.08
CA CYS A 1 8.10 -7.60 -1.89
C CYS A 1 8.09 -6.70 -0.67
N ASP A 2 7.16 -6.93 0.24
CA ASP A 2 6.94 -6.08 1.41
C ASP A 2 7.33 -6.85 2.68
N GLY A 3 8.40 -6.42 3.35
CA GLY A 3 8.75 -6.87 4.69
C GLY A 3 7.85 -6.16 5.71
N VAL A 4 7.03 -6.90 6.42
CA VAL A 4 6.05 -6.37 7.38
C VAL A 4 6.27 -6.93 8.77
N ASP A 5 5.96 -6.14 9.80
CA ASP A 5 5.89 -6.63 11.16
C ASP A 5 4.55 -7.34 11.37
N PRO A 6 4.52 -8.66 11.64
CA PRO A 6 3.27 -9.41 11.77
C PRO A 6 2.42 -8.95 12.96
N GLN A 7 3.02 -8.36 14.01
CA GLN A 7 2.30 -7.88 15.20
C GLN A 7 1.58 -6.55 14.91
N GLU A 8 2.22 -5.66 14.17
CA GLU A 8 1.65 -4.37 13.79
C GLU A 8 0.66 -4.51 12.62
N GLN A 9 0.79 -5.56 11.80
CA GLN A 9 -0.06 -5.81 10.64
C GLN A 9 -1.54 -5.97 11.02
N ALA A 10 -1.87 -6.51 12.19
CA ALA A 10 -3.25 -6.66 12.67
C ALA A 10 -4.02 -5.32 12.69
N THR A 11 -3.33 -4.21 12.84
CA THR A 11 -3.93 -2.86 12.81
C THR A 11 -4.28 -2.39 11.40
N PHE A 12 -3.67 -2.98 10.36
CA PHE A 12 -3.86 -2.65 8.94
C PHE A 12 -4.71 -3.69 8.18
N GLU A 13 -5.20 -4.73 8.84
CA GLU A 13 -5.81 -5.92 8.22
C GLU A 13 -7.09 -5.66 7.42
N ASN A 14 -7.75 -4.50 7.56
CA ASN A 14 -9.01 -4.21 6.86
C ASN A 14 -8.89 -4.14 5.32
N ALA A 15 -7.69 -4.12 4.77
CA ALA A 15 -7.46 -4.00 3.32
C ALA A 15 -6.97 -5.30 2.66
N LEU A 16 -6.69 -6.35 3.44
CA LEU A 16 -6.13 -7.61 2.96
C LEU A 16 -7.03 -8.78 3.36
N ILE A 17 -7.48 -9.53 2.38
CA ILE A 17 -8.33 -10.70 2.57
C ILE A 17 -7.48 -11.95 2.31
N ILE A 18 -7.36 -12.84 3.29
CA ILE A 18 -6.73 -14.15 3.08
C ILE A 18 -7.72 -15.03 2.33
N SER A 19 -7.41 -15.36 1.08
CA SER A 19 -8.25 -16.21 0.22
C SER A 19 -7.99 -17.70 0.43
N SER A 20 -6.77 -18.08 0.84
CA SER A 20 -6.40 -19.47 1.13
C SER A 20 -5.26 -19.52 2.14
N GLY A 21 -5.23 -20.58 2.96
CA GLY A 21 -4.18 -20.77 3.97
C GLY A 21 -4.37 -19.90 5.21
N LYS A 22 -3.26 -19.37 5.74
CA LYS A 22 -3.22 -18.59 6.98
C LYS A 22 -2.39 -17.32 6.77
N ASN A 23 -2.69 -16.28 7.56
CA ASN A 23 -1.91 -15.05 7.58
C ASN A 23 -0.51 -15.28 8.18
N LEU A 24 0.39 -14.30 8.00
CA LEU A 24 1.72 -14.30 8.62
C LEU A 24 1.61 -14.47 10.13
N SER A 25 2.57 -15.17 10.70
CA SER A 25 2.67 -15.40 12.13
C SER A 25 4.10 -15.14 12.57
N THR A 26 4.26 -14.83 13.83
CA THR A 26 5.58 -14.69 14.48
C THR A 26 6.26 -16.05 14.72
N ASP A 27 5.52 -17.15 14.62
CA ASP A 27 6.01 -18.48 15.00
C ASP A 27 7.06 -19.02 14.03
N ASN A 28 6.90 -18.72 12.73
CA ASN A 28 7.84 -19.16 11.70
C ASN A 28 8.28 -17.99 10.82
N PRO A 29 9.51 -17.52 10.96
CA PRO A 29 10.00 -16.36 10.21
C PRO A 29 10.19 -16.64 8.71
N LEU A 30 10.23 -17.90 8.27
CA LEU A 30 10.37 -18.27 6.87
C LEU A 30 9.04 -18.47 6.14
N ASP A 31 7.92 -18.22 6.80
CA ASP A 31 6.60 -18.24 6.16
C ASP A 31 6.36 -16.93 5.42
N ILE A 32 5.76 -17.03 4.22
CA ILE A 32 5.35 -15.88 3.42
C ILE A 32 3.88 -15.97 3.03
N ILE A 33 3.27 -14.85 2.70
CA ILE A 33 1.99 -14.81 1.99
C ILE A 33 2.17 -14.15 0.62
N VAL A 34 1.46 -14.69 -0.36
CA VAL A 34 1.61 -14.30 -1.76
C VAL A 34 0.28 -13.80 -2.30
N GLY A 35 0.29 -12.78 -3.15
CA GLY A 35 -0.90 -12.33 -3.84
C GLY A 35 -1.45 -13.45 -4.74
N GLU A 36 -2.77 -13.60 -4.77
CA GLU A 36 -3.44 -14.68 -5.50
C GLU A 36 -3.08 -14.68 -6.99
N GLY A 37 -2.98 -13.48 -7.61
CA GLY A 37 -2.56 -13.35 -9.00
C GLY A 37 -1.11 -13.76 -9.23
N LEU A 38 -0.20 -13.40 -8.33
CA LEU A 38 1.21 -13.80 -8.40
C LEU A 38 1.35 -15.33 -8.25
N ALA A 39 0.64 -15.93 -7.29
CA ALA A 39 0.65 -17.37 -7.09
C ALA A 39 0.14 -18.12 -8.32
N HIS A 40 -0.94 -17.65 -8.94
CA HIS A 40 -1.47 -18.20 -10.18
C HIS A 40 -0.45 -18.10 -11.33
N ASN A 41 0.19 -16.96 -11.50
CA ASN A 41 1.18 -16.72 -12.56
C ASN A 41 2.43 -17.60 -12.42
N LEU A 42 2.83 -17.88 -11.17
CA LEU A 42 3.99 -18.74 -10.86
C LEU A 42 3.62 -20.23 -10.81
N GLY A 43 2.33 -20.57 -10.76
CA GLY A 43 1.85 -21.94 -10.60
C GLY A 43 2.14 -22.55 -9.24
N VAL A 44 2.15 -21.72 -8.18
CA VAL A 44 2.44 -22.15 -6.80
C VAL A 44 1.21 -22.09 -5.91
N SER A 45 1.21 -22.89 -4.85
CA SER A 45 0.10 -23.07 -3.92
C SER A 45 0.55 -22.98 -2.46
N VAL A 46 -0.43 -22.92 -1.55
CA VAL A 46 -0.14 -22.95 -0.11
C VAL A 46 0.55 -24.24 0.27
N GLY A 47 1.67 -24.13 0.97
CA GLY A 47 2.54 -25.24 1.38
C GLY A 47 3.76 -25.44 0.49
N ASP A 48 3.81 -24.81 -0.67
CA ASP A 48 4.97 -24.91 -1.56
C ASP A 48 6.16 -24.13 -1.00
N GLN A 49 7.36 -24.66 -1.28
CA GLN A 49 8.62 -24.00 -0.98
C GLN A 49 9.12 -23.25 -2.21
N VAL A 50 9.52 -22.01 -2.01
CA VAL A 50 10.04 -21.14 -3.07
C VAL A 50 11.32 -20.47 -2.61
N VAL A 51 12.16 -20.09 -3.57
CA VAL A 51 13.40 -19.37 -3.28
C VAL A 51 13.23 -17.90 -3.67
N LEU A 52 13.37 -17.02 -2.69
CA LEU A 52 13.42 -15.57 -2.92
C LEU A 52 14.84 -15.15 -3.23
N LEU A 53 15.02 -14.49 -4.36
CA LEU A 53 16.29 -13.89 -4.78
C LEU A 53 16.20 -12.38 -4.70
N ALA A 54 17.18 -11.74 -4.08
CA ALA A 54 17.25 -10.29 -4.04
C ALA A 54 18.69 -9.79 -4.15
N ASN A 55 18.84 -8.59 -4.72
CA ASN A 55 20.09 -7.85 -4.67
C ASN A 55 20.22 -7.18 -3.31
N THR A 56 21.33 -7.40 -2.63
CA THR A 56 21.65 -6.75 -1.36
C THR A 56 22.12 -5.31 -1.59
N ALA A 57 22.10 -4.50 -0.54
CA ALA A 57 22.61 -3.13 -0.60
C ALA A 57 24.10 -3.03 -1.02
N SER A 58 24.88 -4.10 -0.84
CA SER A 58 26.27 -4.22 -1.28
C SER A 58 26.43 -4.70 -2.74
N GLY A 59 25.33 -4.88 -3.49
CA GLY A 59 25.35 -5.31 -4.90
C GLY A 59 25.50 -6.83 -5.10
N ASN A 60 25.52 -7.63 -4.04
CA ASN A 60 25.56 -9.09 -4.13
C ASN A 60 24.14 -9.67 -4.23
N ILE A 61 24.02 -10.86 -4.82
CA ILE A 61 22.76 -11.61 -4.82
C ILE A 61 22.70 -12.44 -3.54
N ASN A 62 21.55 -12.41 -2.86
CA ASN A 62 21.24 -13.26 -1.75
C ASN A 62 19.97 -14.07 -2.04
N ALA A 63 19.87 -15.25 -1.44
CA ALA A 63 18.76 -16.20 -1.64
C ALA A 63 18.30 -16.72 -0.29
N ILE A 64 16.99 -16.81 -0.10
CA ILE A 64 16.37 -17.43 1.08
C ILE A 64 15.24 -18.35 0.60
N GLU A 65 15.22 -19.59 1.10
CA GLU A 65 14.12 -20.50 0.93
C GLU A 65 13.01 -20.21 1.93
N VAL A 66 11.78 -20.12 1.45
CA VAL A 66 10.61 -19.75 2.24
C VAL A 66 9.41 -20.63 1.86
N THR A 67 8.44 -20.75 2.77
CA THR A 67 7.22 -21.53 2.55
C THR A 67 6.02 -20.63 2.37
N ILE A 68 5.18 -20.90 1.39
CA ILE A 68 3.93 -20.19 1.15
C ILE A 68 2.90 -20.64 2.20
N ARG A 69 2.64 -19.78 3.19
CA ARG A 69 1.69 -20.04 4.27
C ARG A 69 0.24 -19.70 3.88
N GLY A 70 0.08 -18.71 3.02
CA GLY A 70 -1.25 -18.30 2.56
C GLY A 70 -1.22 -17.45 1.30
N LEU A 71 -2.39 -17.32 0.70
CA LEU A 71 -2.65 -16.44 -0.42
C LEU A 71 -3.55 -15.30 0.03
N PHE A 72 -3.30 -14.10 -0.48
CA PHE A 72 -4.11 -12.94 -0.18
C PHE A 72 -4.63 -12.27 -1.44
N SER A 73 -5.74 -11.57 -1.29
CA SER A 73 -6.34 -10.70 -2.30
C SER A 73 -6.61 -9.32 -1.71
N THR A 74 -6.47 -8.29 -2.53
CA THR A 74 -6.76 -6.90 -2.20
C THR A 74 -7.74 -6.32 -3.21
N VAL A 75 -8.17 -5.08 -3.00
CA VAL A 75 -9.02 -4.36 -3.97
C VAL A 75 -8.29 -4.02 -5.27
N THR A 76 -6.97 -4.16 -5.32
CA THR A 76 -6.14 -3.77 -6.45
C THR A 76 -5.49 -4.99 -7.08
N LYS A 77 -6.08 -5.51 -8.14
CA LYS A 77 -5.59 -6.71 -8.85
C LYS A 77 -4.12 -6.59 -9.29
N SER A 78 -3.69 -5.43 -9.78
CA SER A 78 -2.30 -5.23 -10.20
C SER A 78 -1.29 -5.34 -9.05
N TYR A 79 -1.71 -5.08 -7.82
CA TYR A 79 -0.91 -5.35 -6.63
C TYR A 79 -0.84 -6.85 -6.35
N ASP A 80 -1.98 -7.55 -6.39
CA ASP A 80 -2.06 -8.99 -6.14
C ASP A 80 -1.25 -9.82 -7.15
N ASP A 81 -1.13 -9.32 -8.38
CA ASP A 81 -0.36 -9.98 -9.45
C ASP A 81 1.17 -9.90 -9.25
N ASN A 82 1.66 -9.03 -8.36
CA ASN A 82 3.09 -8.74 -8.19
C ASN A 82 3.57 -8.73 -6.73
N ALA A 83 2.66 -8.80 -5.77
CA ALA A 83 2.99 -8.62 -4.37
C ALA A 83 3.20 -9.94 -3.62
N LEU A 84 4.19 -9.95 -2.75
CA LEU A 84 4.36 -10.92 -1.69
C LEU A 84 4.72 -10.21 -0.39
N ARG A 85 4.34 -10.78 0.73
CA ARG A 85 4.64 -10.27 2.06
C ARG A 85 5.37 -11.32 2.88
N LEU A 86 6.35 -10.88 3.64
CA LEU A 86 7.16 -11.71 4.52
C LEU A 86 7.46 -10.95 5.82
N PRO A 87 7.81 -11.65 6.91
CA PRO A 87 8.22 -11.01 8.15
C PRO A 87 9.41 -10.07 7.92
N ILE A 88 9.42 -8.92 8.61
CA ILE A 88 10.43 -7.88 8.42
C ILE A 88 11.85 -8.40 8.69
N ASP A 89 12.01 -9.31 9.63
CA ASP A 89 13.33 -9.87 9.96
C ASP A 89 13.87 -10.76 8.83
N THR A 90 12.99 -11.52 8.16
CA THR A 90 13.34 -12.29 6.96
C THR A 90 13.67 -11.36 5.80
N ALA A 91 12.94 -10.25 5.63
CA ALA A 91 13.28 -9.23 4.64
C ALA A 91 14.67 -8.62 4.90
N ARG A 92 14.98 -8.30 6.16
CA ARG A 92 16.28 -7.78 6.58
C ARG A 92 17.41 -8.78 6.31
N GLN A 93 17.18 -10.05 6.59
CA GLN A 93 18.13 -11.13 6.31
C GLN A 93 18.34 -11.29 4.80
N LEU A 94 17.27 -11.28 3.99
CA LEU A 94 17.33 -11.37 2.53
C LEU A 94 18.13 -10.20 1.93
N LEU A 95 17.83 -8.97 2.36
CA LEU A 95 18.47 -7.75 1.84
C LEU A 95 19.80 -7.41 2.51
N ARG A 96 20.19 -8.14 3.58
CA ARG A 96 21.34 -7.88 4.43
C ARG A 96 21.36 -6.43 4.95
N THR A 97 20.23 -5.96 5.46
CA THR A 97 20.05 -4.63 6.02
C THR A 97 19.49 -4.69 7.44
N GLN A 98 19.78 -3.68 8.26
CA GLN A 98 19.23 -3.57 9.62
C GLN A 98 18.04 -2.59 9.69
N GLY A 99 17.82 -1.83 8.63
CA GLY A 99 16.84 -0.75 8.59
C GLY A 99 15.45 -1.17 8.12
N ALA A 100 14.62 -0.15 7.93
CA ALA A 100 13.36 -0.22 7.19
C ALA A 100 13.35 0.96 6.21
N HIS A 101 12.84 0.74 5.00
CA HIS A 101 12.77 1.77 3.97
C HIS A 101 11.61 2.74 4.21
N VAL A 102 10.53 2.25 4.80
CA VAL A 102 9.32 3.02 5.06
C VAL A 102 8.83 2.77 6.48
N TRP A 103 8.50 3.84 7.17
CA TRP A 103 7.82 3.80 8.45
C TRP A 103 6.41 4.34 8.26
N VAL A 104 5.41 3.56 8.61
CA VAL A 104 4.00 3.96 8.54
C VAL A 104 3.52 4.36 9.92
N VAL A 105 3.06 5.60 10.06
CA VAL A 105 2.52 6.13 11.31
C VAL A 105 1.01 6.24 11.19
N LEU A 106 0.28 5.45 11.98
CA LEU A 106 -1.17 5.50 12.06
C LEU A 106 -1.62 6.50 13.13
N LEU A 107 -2.50 7.41 12.73
CA LEU A 107 -3.13 8.35 13.64
C LEU A 107 -4.53 7.85 14.04
N LYS A 108 -4.91 8.01 15.30
CA LYS A 108 -6.27 7.72 15.78
C LYS A 108 -7.33 8.63 15.13
N ASN A 109 -6.94 9.79 14.63
CA ASN A 109 -7.83 10.75 13.99
C ASN A 109 -7.12 11.37 12.78
N THR A 110 -7.65 11.11 11.60
CA THR A 110 -7.14 11.60 10.31
C THR A 110 -7.13 13.14 10.21
N ALA A 111 -8.06 13.83 10.91
CA ALA A 111 -8.09 15.29 10.92
C ALA A 111 -6.85 15.93 11.58
N LYS A 112 -6.05 15.17 12.32
CA LYS A 112 -4.80 15.63 12.94
C LYS A 112 -3.55 15.40 12.07
N THR A 113 -3.71 14.95 10.84
CA THR A 113 -2.57 14.65 9.95
C THR A 113 -1.67 15.87 9.77
N ASP A 114 -2.21 17.03 9.44
CA ASP A 114 -1.41 18.23 9.17
C ASP A 114 -0.66 18.75 10.40
N VAL A 115 -1.31 18.69 11.57
CA VAL A 115 -0.67 19.06 12.85
C VAL A 115 0.48 18.12 13.18
N MET A 116 0.28 16.82 13.00
CA MET A 116 1.32 15.82 13.25
C MET A 116 2.48 15.94 12.26
N LEU A 117 2.17 16.26 11.00
CA LEU A 117 3.13 16.50 9.94
C LEU A 117 4.08 17.64 10.31
N THR A 118 3.55 18.77 10.79
CA THR A 118 4.33 19.90 11.27
C THR A 118 5.25 19.49 12.43
N GLN A 119 4.72 18.77 13.41
CA GLN A 119 5.51 18.29 14.55
C GLN A 119 6.61 17.31 14.17
N LEU A 120 6.36 16.45 13.19
CA LEU A 120 7.37 15.50 12.69
C LEU A 120 8.47 16.22 11.91
N HIS A 121 8.12 17.22 11.08
CA HIS A 121 9.10 18.04 10.37
C HIS A 121 10.02 18.83 11.31
N GLU A 122 9.51 19.27 12.46
CA GLU A 122 10.33 19.95 13.47
C GLU A 122 11.28 19.00 14.20
N LYS A 123 10.88 17.72 14.39
CA LYS A 123 11.65 16.76 15.18
C LYS A 123 12.59 15.87 14.36
N LEU A 124 12.28 15.64 13.10
CA LEU A 124 13.04 14.77 12.21
C LEU A 124 13.87 15.62 11.22
N SER A 125 15.11 15.21 11.00
CA SER A 125 15.99 15.87 10.02
C SER A 125 15.44 15.65 8.62
N GLN A 126 15.09 16.73 7.93
CA GLN A 126 14.58 16.69 6.55
C GLN A 126 15.58 16.12 5.54
N ASP A 127 16.87 16.16 5.85
CA ASP A 127 17.92 15.57 5.01
C ASP A 127 17.93 14.03 5.01
N LYS A 128 17.28 13.39 6.01
CA LYS A 128 17.29 11.94 6.19
C LYS A 128 15.93 11.27 5.99
N PHE A 129 14.85 12.03 6.16
CA PHE A 129 13.49 11.50 6.13
C PHE A 129 12.60 12.35 5.25
N GLU A 130 11.94 11.72 4.31
CA GLU A 130 10.82 12.28 3.58
C GLU A 130 9.53 11.88 4.30
N ILE A 131 8.72 12.87 4.65
CA ILE A 131 7.45 12.64 5.35
C ILE A 131 6.33 12.92 4.37
N VAL A 132 5.62 11.88 3.96
CA VAL A 132 4.55 11.95 2.97
C VAL A 132 3.21 11.68 3.65
N PRO A 133 2.25 12.61 3.61
CA PRO A 133 0.93 12.38 4.16
C PRO A 133 0.12 11.41 3.27
N TRP A 134 -0.84 10.73 3.88
CA TRP A 134 -1.64 9.69 3.21
C TRP A 134 -2.38 10.19 1.95
N TYR A 135 -2.83 11.44 1.97
CA TYR A 135 -3.58 12.01 0.84
C TYR A 135 -2.72 12.24 -0.40
N ASP A 136 -1.41 12.44 -0.25
CA ASP A 136 -0.50 12.54 -1.40
C ASP A 136 -0.24 11.16 -2.05
N LEU A 137 -0.31 10.09 -1.25
CA LEU A 137 -0.18 8.71 -1.73
C LEU A 137 -1.49 8.17 -2.31
N ALA A 138 -2.62 8.80 -2.02
CA ALA A 138 -3.95 8.36 -2.44
C ALA A 138 -4.30 8.82 -3.87
N ASP A 139 -3.52 8.42 -4.86
CA ASP A 139 -3.65 8.79 -6.28
C ASP A 139 -5.06 8.56 -6.85
N PHE A 140 -5.66 7.42 -6.52
CA PHE A 140 -7.03 7.09 -6.93
C PHE A 140 -8.05 8.06 -6.34
N TYR A 141 -7.94 8.37 -5.07
CA TYR A 141 -8.80 9.32 -4.38
C TYR A 141 -8.70 10.72 -5.00
N ASN A 142 -7.47 11.20 -5.21
CA ASN A 142 -7.21 12.52 -5.80
C ASN A 142 -7.72 12.62 -7.24
N LYS A 143 -7.50 11.60 -8.06
CA LYS A 143 -8.02 11.53 -9.44
C LYS A 143 -9.55 11.49 -9.47
N THR A 144 -10.16 10.73 -8.56
CA THR A 144 -11.61 10.62 -8.43
C THR A 144 -12.24 11.97 -8.04
N ILE A 145 -11.70 12.65 -7.03
CA ILE A 145 -12.18 13.99 -6.63
C ILE A 145 -12.04 14.98 -7.79
N ALA A 146 -10.89 14.97 -8.49
CA ALA A 146 -10.68 15.86 -9.63
C ALA A 146 -11.71 15.64 -10.74
N LEU A 147 -12.07 14.36 -11.02
CA LEU A 147 -13.12 14.03 -12.00
C LEU A 147 -14.49 14.53 -11.56
N PHE A 148 -14.89 14.26 -10.31
CA PHE A 148 -16.17 14.73 -9.78
C PHE A 148 -16.26 16.25 -9.76
N THR A 149 -15.17 16.94 -9.39
CA THR A 149 -15.13 18.41 -9.42
C THR A 149 -15.35 18.95 -10.83
N LYS A 150 -14.71 18.38 -11.85
CA LYS A 150 -14.91 18.75 -13.26
C LYS A 150 -16.34 18.51 -13.72
N GLN A 151 -16.96 17.37 -13.33
CA GLN A 151 -18.35 17.08 -13.66
C GLN A 151 -19.30 18.11 -13.03
N VAL A 152 -19.11 18.43 -11.75
CA VAL A 152 -19.94 19.45 -11.06
C VAL A 152 -19.78 20.81 -11.71
N GLN A 153 -18.58 21.21 -12.13
CA GLN A 153 -18.36 22.44 -12.86
C GLN A 153 -19.10 22.45 -14.21
N GLY A 154 -19.06 21.34 -14.95
CA GLY A 154 -19.83 21.20 -16.18
C GLY A 154 -21.34 21.36 -15.99
N ILE A 155 -21.90 20.70 -14.95
CA ILE A 155 -23.32 20.82 -14.60
C ILE A 155 -23.68 22.25 -14.23
N LYS A 156 -22.86 22.94 -13.42
CA LYS A 156 -23.07 24.36 -13.07
C LYS A 156 -23.10 25.27 -14.29
N LEU A 157 -22.22 25.01 -15.27
CA LEU A 157 -22.19 25.78 -16.51
C LEU A 157 -23.46 25.58 -17.34
N ILE A 158 -23.94 24.34 -17.46
CA ILE A 158 -25.19 24.02 -18.16
C ILE A 158 -26.38 24.71 -17.49
N ILE A 159 -26.48 24.63 -16.16
CA ILE A 159 -27.55 25.29 -15.40
C ILE A 159 -27.48 26.82 -15.60
N ALA A 160 -26.30 27.43 -15.56
CA ALA A 160 -26.14 28.87 -15.79
C ALA A 160 -26.62 29.25 -17.20
N LEU A 161 -26.30 28.49 -18.24
CA LEU A 161 -26.77 28.68 -19.60
C LEU A 161 -28.31 28.61 -19.70
N ILE A 162 -28.92 27.59 -19.08
CA ILE A 162 -30.37 27.43 -19.06
C ILE A 162 -31.05 28.65 -18.41
N ILE A 163 -30.52 29.10 -17.28
CA ILE A 163 -31.04 30.28 -16.58
C ILE A 163 -30.95 31.54 -17.48
N LEU A 164 -29.81 31.78 -18.13
CA LEU A 164 -29.62 32.89 -19.04
C LEU A 164 -30.58 32.85 -20.22
N LEU A 165 -30.74 31.69 -20.84
CA LEU A 165 -31.70 31.49 -21.93
C LEU A 165 -33.16 31.71 -21.48
N SER A 166 -33.50 31.23 -20.29
CA SER A 166 -34.85 31.44 -19.73
C SER A 166 -35.14 32.91 -19.49
N ILE A 167 -34.20 33.68 -18.95
CA ILE A 167 -34.32 35.11 -18.74
C ILE A 167 -34.46 35.83 -20.07
N SER A 168 -33.61 35.49 -21.06
CA SER A 168 -33.64 36.09 -22.39
C SER A 168 -34.91 35.84 -23.15
N ASN A 169 -35.57 34.67 -22.93
CA ASN A 169 -36.85 34.35 -23.59
C ASN A 169 -38.06 34.99 -22.91
N THR A 170 -37.92 35.54 -21.70
CA THR A 170 -39.01 36.12 -20.93
C THR A 170 -39.03 37.67 -21.07
N MET A 171 -37.99 38.24 -21.64
CA MET A 171 -37.92 39.68 -22.01
C MET A 171 -38.38 39.90 -23.47
#